data_15c4fb6e182b0556c585cfad5b2dce73
#
_entry.id   15c4fb6e182b0556c585cfad5b2dce73
#
_cell.length_a   1.000
_cell.length_b   1.000
_cell.length_c   1.000
_cell.angle_alpha   90.00
_cell.angle_beta   90.00
_cell.angle_gamma   90.00
#
_symmetry.space_group_name_H-M   'P 1'
#
loop_
_entity.id
_entity.type
_entity.pdbx_description
1 polymer ?
#
loop_
_entity_poly.entity_id
_entity_poly.type
_entity_poly.pdbx_seq_one_letter_code
_entity_poly.pdbx_strand_id
1 'polypeptide(L)'
;MRYDVVIVGAGPAGAVLAYLLAKAGAEVLLLEKKVFPRYKPCGGGLTKRALDSLPFEVDEVIEERAHTVKAFIENECAFEIYAQQPVISMVMRDRFDHFLVKKALEAGVHFQEGVAFQDLRGEVEALKVETSSGPVDARFVVGADGVNSRVSQALGLPRPENLMNAIETEVYLGDPERFGEYRHSAHFCFGRIPQGYVWVFPKKDHLSIGVLSRSMTMKKLKRQLFSYLDAGGFSPSMEVRALRFHLVPYGSGKKRPLAGEKGLVVGDATGYVDPITGEGISYAIRGALVASRILQEAMKDGYRKLEDYTRVLGEDIAKDLACARTFAGILYGFSNLSSRIIKAHGSRLAKLHMEVVSGRMTYRELYRKLLHFNRVLQMLLAFSK
;
A
#
# COMPACT_ATOMS: atom_id res chain seq x y z
N MET A 1 22.66 2.09 -25.28
CA MET A 1 21.46 1.21 -25.38
C MET A 1 20.25 2.06 -25.02
N ARG A 2 19.18 2.02 -25.78
CA ARG A 2 17.95 2.76 -25.51
C ARG A 2 16.88 1.80 -25.01
N TYR A 3 16.32 2.05 -23.84
CA TYR A 3 15.23 1.26 -23.27
C TYR A 3 13.86 1.75 -23.75
N ASP A 4 12.91 0.84 -23.90
CA ASP A 4 11.52 1.24 -24.11
C ASP A 4 10.96 1.93 -22.88
N VAL A 5 11.24 1.36 -21.69
CA VAL A 5 10.77 1.93 -20.43
C VAL A 5 11.85 1.87 -19.35
N VAL A 6 12.12 3.01 -18.72
CA VAL A 6 12.90 3.09 -17.49
C VAL A 6 11.95 3.24 -16.31
N ILE A 7 11.99 2.29 -15.36
CA ILE A 7 11.16 2.28 -14.16
C ILE A 7 12.04 2.63 -12.96
N VAL A 8 11.65 3.66 -12.23
CA VAL A 8 12.39 4.15 -11.05
C VAL A 8 11.69 3.69 -9.78
N GLY A 9 12.33 2.80 -9.03
CA GLY A 9 11.83 2.20 -7.79
C GLY A 9 11.38 0.75 -7.97
N ALA A 10 12.03 -0.17 -7.26
CA ALA A 10 11.80 -1.61 -7.30
C ALA A 10 10.94 -2.10 -6.11
N GLY A 11 9.91 -1.34 -5.74
CA GLY A 11 8.81 -1.80 -4.87
C GLY A 11 7.79 -2.62 -5.66
N PRO A 12 6.68 -3.08 -5.01
CA PRO A 12 5.71 -3.95 -5.67
C PRO A 12 5.17 -3.40 -6.99
N ALA A 13 4.87 -2.10 -7.09
CA ALA A 13 4.39 -1.50 -8.32
C ALA A 13 5.43 -1.57 -9.45
N GLY A 14 6.69 -1.16 -9.17
CA GLY A 14 7.74 -1.10 -10.17
C GLY A 14 8.20 -2.48 -10.63
N ALA A 15 8.40 -3.41 -9.69
CA ALA A 15 8.85 -4.76 -10.02
C ALA A 15 7.78 -5.55 -10.81
N VAL A 16 6.50 -5.46 -10.41
CA VAL A 16 5.40 -6.10 -11.16
C VAL A 16 5.23 -5.47 -12.55
N LEU A 17 5.30 -4.14 -12.66
CA LEU A 17 5.23 -3.47 -13.96
C LEU A 17 6.39 -3.88 -14.87
N ALA A 18 7.61 -3.92 -14.34
CA ALA A 18 8.79 -4.35 -15.09
C ALA A 18 8.63 -5.77 -15.63
N TYR A 19 8.20 -6.71 -14.77
CA TYR A 19 7.88 -8.08 -15.17
C TYR A 19 6.87 -8.13 -16.31
N LEU A 20 5.76 -7.42 -16.20
CA LEU A 20 4.68 -7.44 -17.19
C LEU A 20 5.12 -6.88 -18.56
N LEU A 21 5.89 -5.80 -18.55
CA LEU A 21 6.40 -5.18 -19.77
C LEU A 21 7.45 -6.06 -20.46
N ALA A 22 8.39 -6.63 -19.71
CA ALA A 22 9.39 -7.55 -20.26
C ALA A 22 8.74 -8.81 -20.83
N LYS A 23 7.72 -9.38 -20.15
CA LYS A 23 6.92 -10.49 -20.68
C LYS A 23 6.18 -10.14 -21.98
N ALA A 24 5.89 -8.87 -22.20
CA ALA A 24 5.31 -8.36 -23.45
C ALA A 24 6.37 -8.00 -24.52
N GLY A 25 7.65 -8.28 -24.27
CA GLY A 25 8.75 -8.07 -25.20
C GLY A 25 9.37 -6.67 -25.20
N ALA A 26 9.07 -5.84 -24.18
CA ALA A 26 9.67 -4.51 -24.06
C ALA A 26 11.07 -4.59 -23.43
N GLU A 27 11.99 -3.73 -23.89
CA GLU A 27 13.30 -3.50 -23.27
C GLU A 27 13.15 -2.61 -22.04
N VAL A 28 13.25 -3.21 -20.85
CA VAL A 28 12.96 -2.55 -19.55
C VAL A 28 14.21 -2.43 -18.70
N LEU A 29 14.47 -1.22 -18.20
CA LEU A 29 15.43 -0.97 -17.11
C LEU A 29 14.68 -0.65 -15.83
N LEU A 30 14.92 -1.43 -14.79
CA LEU A 30 14.41 -1.19 -13.43
C LEU A 30 15.54 -0.66 -12.55
N LEU A 31 15.34 0.53 -11.97
CA LEU A 31 16.30 1.20 -11.09
C LEU A 31 15.85 1.16 -9.63
N GLU A 32 16.75 0.87 -8.71
CA GLU A 32 16.54 0.99 -7.28
C GLU A 32 17.74 1.66 -6.60
N LYS A 33 17.47 2.68 -5.79
CA LYS A 33 18.54 3.45 -5.10
C LYS A 33 19.21 2.70 -3.95
N LYS A 34 18.58 1.64 -3.44
CA LYS A 34 19.12 0.77 -2.38
C LYS A 34 19.56 -0.56 -2.98
N VAL A 35 20.45 -1.26 -2.25
CA VAL A 35 20.88 -2.63 -2.56
C VAL A 35 19.91 -3.61 -1.90
N PHE A 36 19.51 -4.66 -2.60
CA PHE A 36 18.64 -5.72 -2.09
C PHE A 36 19.42 -6.83 -1.35
N PRO A 37 18.82 -7.50 -0.36
CA PRO A 37 17.49 -7.23 0.21
C PRO A 37 17.49 -5.93 1.03
N ARG A 38 16.45 -5.11 0.87
CA ARG A 38 16.33 -3.83 1.56
C ARG A 38 15.09 -3.77 2.44
N TYR A 39 15.28 -3.31 3.66
CA TYR A 39 14.15 -3.07 4.54
C TYR A 39 13.28 -1.91 4.03
N LYS A 40 11.95 -2.11 4.04
CA LYS A 40 10.95 -1.06 3.84
C LYS A 40 9.88 -1.14 4.92
N PRO A 41 9.66 -0.08 5.72
CA PRO A 41 8.63 -0.06 6.76
C PRO A 41 7.24 -0.35 6.18
N CYS A 42 6.57 -1.36 6.73
CA CYS A 42 5.22 -1.78 6.33
C CYS A 42 4.80 -2.98 7.19
N GLY A 43 3.61 -3.00 7.73
CA GLY A 43 3.08 -4.19 8.39
C GLY A 43 3.11 -5.47 7.52
N GLY A 44 3.32 -5.33 6.21
CA GLY A 44 3.52 -6.47 5.30
C GLY A 44 2.31 -7.37 5.15
N GLY A 45 1.11 -6.84 5.34
CA GLY A 45 -0.13 -7.58 5.12
C GLY A 45 -0.56 -7.53 3.65
N LEU A 46 -0.56 -8.67 2.98
CA LEU A 46 -1.11 -8.84 1.63
C LEU A 46 -2.57 -9.30 1.74
N THR A 47 -3.49 -8.51 1.23
CA THR A 47 -4.90 -8.91 1.13
C THR A 47 -5.08 -9.96 0.02
N LYS A 48 -6.18 -10.72 0.06
CA LYS A 48 -6.49 -11.64 -1.03
C LYS A 48 -6.54 -10.91 -2.38
N ARG A 49 -7.09 -9.70 -2.43
CA ARG A 49 -7.09 -8.85 -3.64
C ARG A 49 -5.68 -8.56 -4.15
N ALA A 50 -4.70 -8.35 -3.26
CA ALA A 50 -3.31 -8.15 -3.67
C ALA A 50 -2.72 -9.43 -4.28
N LEU A 51 -2.95 -10.58 -3.64
CA LEU A 51 -2.48 -11.89 -4.13
C LEU A 51 -3.10 -12.23 -5.48
N ASP A 52 -4.42 -12.10 -5.63
CA ASP A 52 -5.15 -12.41 -6.87
C ASP A 52 -4.76 -11.46 -8.04
N SER A 53 -4.17 -10.31 -7.74
CA SER A 53 -3.70 -9.35 -8.75
C SER A 53 -2.28 -9.62 -9.23
N LEU A 54 -1.53 -10.49 -8.55
CA LEU A 54 -0.17 -10.85 -8.97
C LEU A 54 -0.20 -11.83 -10.15
N PRO A 55 0.71 -11.71 -11.12
CA PRO A 55 0.79 -12.60 -12.28
C PRO A 55 1.50 -13.93 -11.98
N PHE A 56 1.86 -14.19 -10.74
CA PHE A 56 2.55 -15.40 -10.24
C PHE A 56 2.28 -15.61 -8.75
N GLU A 57 2.48 -16.83 -8.29
CA GLU A 57 2.37 -17.19 -6.86
C GLU A 57 3.54 -16.66 -6.05
N VAL A 58 3.29 -16.37 -4.76
CA VAL A 58 4.26 -15.77 -3.83
C VAL A 58 4.39 -16.57 -2.52
N ASP A 59 3.97 -17.82 -2.51
CA ASP A 59 3.89 -18.67 -1.32
C ASP A 59 5.23 -18.82 -0.61
N GLU A 60 6.33 -18.85 -1.35
CA GLU A 60 7.69 -18.99 -0.79
C GLU A 60 8.12 -17.82 0.11
N VAL A 61 7.47 -16.66 0.01
CA VAL A 61 7.79 -15.47 0.81
C VAL A 61 6.70 -15.11 1.83
N ILE A 62 5.68 -15.96 1.98
CA ILE A 62 4.65 -15.78 3.00
C ILE A 62 5.18 -16.26 4.35
N GLU A 63 5.16 -15.37 5.33
CA GLU A 63 5.61 -15.62 6.69
C GLU A 63 4.52 -16.27 7.55
N GLU A 64 3.28 -15.78 7.43
CA GLU A 64 2.12 -16.26 8.19
C GLU A 64 0.82 -15.97 7.42
N ARG A 65 -0.22 -16.78 7.64
CA ARG A 65 -1.55 -16.59 7.07
C ARG A 65 -2.57 -16.35 8.17
N ALA A 66 -3.11 -15.14 8.24
CA ALA A 66 -4.13 -14.78 9.18
C ALA A 66 -5.53 -15.15 8.64
N HIS A 67 -6.17 -16.08 9.30
CA HIS A 67 -7.56 -16.48 9.09
C HIS A 67 -8.52 -15.68 9.97
N THR A 68 -8.00 -15.12 11.06
CA THR A 68 -8.76 -14.36 12.04
C THR A 68 -8.37 -12.89 11.98
N VAL A 69 -9.37 -12.02 12.07
CA VAL A 69 -9.19 -10.59 12.31
C VAL A 69 -9.79 -10.26 13.67
N LYS A 70 -8.97 -9.68 14.56
CA LYS A 70 -9.41 -9.18 15.89
C LYS A 70 -9.34 -7.67 15.91
N ALA A 71 -10.41 -7.04 16.34
CA ALA A 71 -10.44 -5.60 16.57
C ALA A 71 -10.63 -5.30 18.05
N PHE A 72 -9.77 -4.43 18.56
CA PHE A 72 -9.79 -3.99 19.95
C PHE A 72 -10.18 -2.51 20.00
N ILE A 73 -10.99 -2.13 20.97
CA ILE A 73 -11.25 -0.74 21.33
C ILE A 73 -10.70 -0.52 22.73
N GLU A 74 -9.75 0.42 22.81
CA GLU A 74 -8.95 0.63 24.02
C GLU A 74 -8.14 -0.63 24.40
N ASN A 75 -8.68 -1.59 25.10
CA ASN A 75 -8.04 -2.87 25.44
C ASN A 75 -9.01 -4.05 25.35
N GLU A 76 -10.28 -3.78 25.03
CA GLU A 76 -11.32 -4.79 24.98
C GLU A 76 -11.47 -5.30 23.55
N CYS A 77 -11.56 -6.62 23.38
CA CYS A 77 -11.88 -7.22 22.09
C CYS A 77 -13.32 -6.85 21.72
N ALA A 78 -13.46 -5.96 20.74
CA ALA A 78 -14.76 -5.51 20.28
C ALA A 78 -15.43 -6.52 19.35
N PHE A 79 -14.62 -7.21 18.53
CA PHE A 79 -15.06 -8.33 17.71
C PHE A 79 -13.89 -9.20 17.25
N GLU A 80 -14.21 -10.45 16.95
CA GLU A 80 -13.34 -11.42 16.31
C GLU A 80 -14.09 -12.06 15.13
N ILE A 81 -13.43 -12.18 13.99
CA ILE A 81 -13.98 -12.78 12.79
C ILE A 81 -13.01 -13.81 12.25
N TYR A 82 -13.49 -15.03 12.12
CA TYR A 82 -12.79 -16.11 11.46
C TYR A 82 -13.27 -16.28 10.01
N ALA A 83 -12.35 -16.57 9.11
CA ALA A 83 -12.62 -16.92 7.72
C ALA A 83 -11.93 -18.24 7.35
N GLN A 84 -12.59 -19.08 6.54
CA GLN A 84 -12.01 -20.34 6.06
C GLN A 84 -10.77 -20.12 5.19
N GLN A 85 -10.75 -19.06 4.41
CA GLN A 85 -9.60 -18.65 3.61
C GLN A 85 -8.82 -17.54 4.33
N PRO A 86 -7.48 -17.47 4.17
CA PRO A 86 -6.70 -16.37 4.74
C PRO A 86 -7.23 -15.01 4.31
N VAL A 87 -7.46 -14.12 5.28
CA VAL A 87 -7.88 -12.74 5.04
C VAL A 87 -6.69 -11.87 4.67
N ILE A 88 -5.56 -12.11 5.36
CA ILE A 88 -4.31 -11.39 5.17
C ILE A 88 -3.17 -12.40 5.21
N SER A 89 -2.30 -12.37 4.22
CA SER A 89 -1.04 -13.12 4.20
C SER A 89 0.11 -12.18 4.54
N MET A 90 0.89 -12.53 5.54
CA MET A 90 1.97 -11.69 6.05
C MET A 90 3.26 -11.98 5.31
N VAL A 91 3.98 -10.92 4.95
CA VAL A 91 5.31 -11.00 4.31
C VAL A 91 6.28 -10.04 4.99
N MET A 92 7.57 -10.36 4.91
CA MET A 92 8.63 -9.40 5.15
C MET A 92 8.97 -8.67 3.86
N ARG A 93 8.94 -7.33 3.89
CA ARG A 93 9.08 -6.50 2.68
C ARG A 93 10.46 -6.58 2.01
N ASP A 94 11.49 -6.89 2.75
CA ASP A 94 12.82 -7.14 2.20
C ASP A 94 12.84 -8.40 1.34
N ARG A 95 12.19 -9.48 1.77
CA ARG A 95 12.06 -10.75 1.04
C ARG A 95 11.06 -10.64 -0.08
N PHE A 96 9.87 -10.09 0.19
CA PHE A 96 8.80 -9.96 -0.81
C PHE A 96 9.21 -9.08 -1.98
N ASP A 97 9.74 -7.87 -1.71
CA ASP A 97 10.16 -6.96 -2.79
C ASP A 97 11.32 -7.58 -3.59
N HIS A 98 12.27 -8.27 -2.93
CA HIS A 98 13.37 -8.97 -3.60
C HIS A 98 12.88 -10.13 -4.47
N PHE A 99 11.89 -10.90 -3.99
CA PHE A 99 11.23 -11.93 -4.80
C PHE A 99 10.60 -11.36 -6.07
N LEU A 100 9.87 -10.24 -5.97
CA LEU A 100 9.28 -9.59 -7.14
C LEU A 100 10.34 -9.13 -8.15
N VAL A 101 11.48 -8.63 -7.67
CA VAL A 101 12.63 -8.26 -8.53
C VAL A 101 13.22 -9.49 -9.21
N LYS A 102 13.38 -10.64 -8.50
CA LYS A 102 13.83 -11.89 -9.13
C LYS A 102 12.90 -12.32 -10.26
N LYS A 103 11.57 -12.24 -10.04
CA LYS A 103 10.59 -12.54 -11.11
C LYS A 103 10.73 -11.59 -12.31
N ALA A 104 11.03 -10.32 -12.08
CA ALA A 104 11.31 -9.38 -13.15
C ALA A 104 12.60 -9.73 -13.93
N LEU A 105 13.66 -10.10 -13.22
CA LEU A 105 14.92 -10.59 -13.84
C LEU A 105 14.72 -11.86 -14.67
N GLU A 106 13.95 -12.84 -14.16
CA GLU A 106 13.57 -14.06 -14.88
C GLU A 106 12.80 -13.76 -16.18
N ALA A 107 12.09 -12.61 -16.22
CA ALA A 107 11.38 -12.15 -17.40
C ALA A 107 12.25 -11.36 -18.40
N GLY A 108 13.53 -11.12 -18.11
CA GLY A 108 14.47 -10.41 -18.96
C GLY A 108 14.64 -8.93 -18.64
N VAL A 109 14.17 -8.45 -17.50
CA VAL A 109 14.36 -7.05 -17.07
C VAL A 109 15.84 -6.78 -16.77
N HIS A 110 16.37 -5.66 -17.28
CA HIS A 110 17.65 -5.15 -16.80
C HIS A 110 17.44 -4.45 -15.46
N PHE A 111 18.15 -4.88 -14.43
CA PHE A 111 18.02 -4.33 -13.08
C PHE A 111 19.32 -3.69 -12.63
N GLN A 112 19.24 -2.49 -12.07
CA GLN A 112 20.35 -1.78 -11.44
C GLN A 112 19.96 -1.33 -10.04
N GLU A 113 20.61 -1.90 -9.05
CA GLU A 113 20.49 -1.48 -7.64
C GLU A 113 21.63 -0.53 -7.25
N GLY A 114 21.43 0.23 -6.17
CA GLY A 114 22.37 1.28 -5.75
C GLY A 114 22.35 2.51 -6.66
N VAL A 115 21.46 2.57 -7.64
CA VAL A 115 21.37 3.63 -8.64
C VAL A 115 20.17 4.54 -8.37
N ALA A 116 20.43 5.81 -8.09
CA ALA A 116 19.41 6.81 -7.79
C ALA A 116 19.04 7.61 -9.05
N PHE A 117 17.74 7.79 -9.26
CA PHE A 117 17.22 8.78 -10.21
C PHE A 117 17.55 10.19 -9.76
N GLN A 118 17.98 11.03 -10.68
CA GLN A 118 18.34 12.43 -10.44
C GLN A 118 17.37 13.40 -11.12
N ASP A 119 17.21 13.30 -12.44
CA ASP A 119 16.40 14.21 -13.23
C ASP A 119 15.99 13.62 -14.59
N LEU A 120 15.18 14.36 -15.35
CA LEU A 120 14.83 14.08 -16.75
C LEU A 120 15.32 15.22 -17.63
N ARG A 121 15.92 14.87 -18.79
CA ARG A 121 16.33 15.82 -19.81
C ARG A 121 15.85 15.40 -21.20
N GLY A 122 15.86 16.36 -22.11
CA GLY A 122 15.49 16.15 -23.52
C GLY A 122 13.99 16.14 -23.75
N GLU A 123 13.62 16.00 -25.01
CA GLU A 123 12.25 15.94 -25.49
C GLU A 123 11.75 14.49 -25.54
N VAL A 124 10.49 14.30 -25.90
CA VAL A 124 9.81 13.00 -25.92
C VAL A 124 10.58 11.96 -26.75
N GLU A 125 11.10 12.36 -27.90
CA GLU A 125 11.83 11.46 -28.82
C GLU A 125 13.27 11.16 -28.38
N ALA A 126 13.85 12.01 -27.52
CA ALA A 126 15.23 11.95 -27.05
C ALA A 126 15.31 12.06 -25.52
N LEU A 127 14.43 11.34 -24.81
CA LEU A 127 14.35 11.37 -23.37
C LEU A 127 15.58 10.72 -22.72
N LYS A 128 16.26 11.48 -21.87
CA LYS A 128 17.36 11.03 -21.02
C LYS A 128 16.95 11.00 -19.57
N VAL A 129 17.10 9.85 -18.93
CA VAL A 129 16.93 9.64 -17.49
C VAL A 129 18.29 9.81 -16.83
N GLU A 130 18.48 10.91 -16.13
CA GLU A 130 19.72 11.18 -15.39
C GLU A 130 19.74 10.35 -14.10
N THR A 131 20.82 9.61 -13.90
CA THR A 131 21.00 8.74 -12.73
C THR A 131 22.37 8.99 -12.06
N SER A 132 22.55 8.45 -10.85
CA SER A 132 23.83 8.50 -10.16
C SER A 132 24.95 7.74 -10.87
N SER A 133 24.61 6.87 -11.85
CA SER A 133 25.56 6.10 -12.67
C SER A 133 25.71 6.64 -14.09
N GLY A 134 25.13 7.81 -14.37
CA GLY A 134 25.14 8.45 -15.68
C GLY A 134 23.76 8.41 -16.39
N PRO A 135 23.64 9.07 -17.54
CA PRO A 135 22.39 9.16 -18.28
C PRO A 135 22.01 7.85 -18.98
N VAL A 136 20.72 7.60 -19.06
CA VAL A 136 20.13 6.45 -19.75
C VAL A 136 19.09 6.95 -20.77
N ASP A 137 19.17 6.48 -22.02
CA ASP A 137 18.19 6.81 -23.04
C ASP A 137 16.92 5.94 -22.88
N ALA A 138 15.75 6.56 -22.92
CA ALA A 138 14.47 5.90 -22.78
C ALA A 138 13.42 6.43 -23.76
N ARG A 139 12.39 5.63 -24.02
CA ARG A 139 11.17 6.13 -24.69
C ARG A 139 10.18 6.68 -23.65
N PHE A 140 10.03 5.95 -22.53
CA PHE A 140 9.15 6.32 -21.44
C PHE A 140 9.85 6.17 -20.09
N VAL A 141 9.44 6.97 -19.11
CA VAL A 141 9.84 6.84 -17.72
C VAL A 141 8.64 6.55 -16.84
N VAL A 142 8.83 5.67 -15.85
CA VAL A 142 7.78 5.39 -14.84
C VAL A 142 8.32 5.65 -13.44
N GLY A 143 7.61 6.52 -12.69
CA GLY A 143 7.87 6.76 -11.29
C GLY A 143 7.16 5.72 -10.39
N ALA A 144 7.93 4.77 -9.86
CA ALA A 144 7.52 3.80 -8.84
C ALA A 144 8.27 4.05 -7.51
N ASP A 145 8.76 5.26 -7.32
CA ASP A 145 9.68 5.71 -6.27
C ASP A 145 8.97 6.19 -4.97
N GLY A 146 7.68 5.88 -4.87
CA GLY A 146 6.89 6.02 -3.65
C GLY A 146 6.32 7.43 -3.45
N VAL A 147 5.83 7.70 -2.24
CA VAL A 147 5.05 8.90 -1.90
C VAL A 147 5.80 10.22 -2.16
N ASN A 148 7.13 10.22 -2.05
CA ASN A 148 8.00 11.36 -2.31
C ASN A 148 8.60 11.34 -3.72
N SER A 149 7.88 10.82 -4.70
CA SER A 149 8.35 10.62 -6.07
C SER A 149 9.07 11.82 -6.66
N ARG A 150 10.34 11.63 -7.00
CA ARG A 150 11.15 12.60 -7.75
C ARG A 150 10.80 12.57 -9.23
N VAL A 151 10.44 11.39 -9.75
CA VAL A 151 9.96 11.24 -11.12
C VAL A 151 8.67 12.01 -11.34
N SER A 152 7.71 11.96 -10.38
CA SER A 152 6.49 12.78 -10.43
C SER A 152 6.83 14.26 -10.61
N GLN A 153 7.78 14.76 -9.82
CA GLN A 153 8.23 16.16 -9.89
C GLN A 153 8.88 16.48 -11.24
N ALA A 154 9.77 15.63 -11.74
CA ALA A 154 10.45 15.82 -13.01
C ALA A 154 9.49 15.78 -14.22
N LEU A 155 8.40 15.01 -14.10
CA LEU A 155 7.30 14.99 -15.08
C LEU A 155 6.32 16.16 -14.95
N GLY A 156 6.48 17.05 -13.98
CA GLY A 156 5.52 18.13 -13.71
C GLY A 156 4.19 17.63 -13.14
N LEU A 157 4.14 16.40 -12.63
CA LEU A 157 2.93 15.81 -12.05
C LEU A 157 2.80 16.18 -10.56
N PRO A 158 1.58 16.42 -10.07
CA PRO A 158 1.36 16.75 -8.66
C PRO A 158 1.68 15.56 -7.75
N ARG A 159 2.21 15.83 -6.55
CA ARG A 159 2.43 14.81 -5.51
C ARG A 159 1.17 14.57 -4.67
N PRO A 160 1.08 13.43 -3.97
CA PRO A 160 0.04 13.21 -2.96
C PRO A 160 0.09 14.29 -1.86
N GLU A 161 -1.04 14.94 -1.58
CA GLU A 161 -1.14 16.00 -0.57
C GLU A 161 -1.50 15.44 0.82
N ASN A 162 -2.35 14.39 0.83
CA ASN A 162 -2.83 13.80 2.09
C ASN A 162 -1.92 12.66 2.50
N LEU A 163 -1.28 12.82 3.65
CA LEU A 163 -0.30 11.87 4.18
C LEU A 163 -0.67 11.46 5.60
N MET A 164 -0.51 10.17 5.88
CA MET A 164 -0.53 9.59 7.21
C MET A 164 0.90 9.33 7.66
N ASN A 165 1.16 9.56 8.92
CA ASN A 165 2.41 9.16 9.55
C ASN A 165 2.27 7.73 10.06
N ALA A 166 3.25 6.88 9.82
CA ALA A 166 3.35 5.53 10.33
C ALA A 166 4.71 5.28 10.96
N ILE A 167 4.72 4.49 12.02
CA ILE A 167 5.93 4.00 12.68
C ILE A 167 5.71 2.55 13.05
N GLU A 168 6.73 1.74 12.89
CA GLU A 168 6.71 0.32 13.26
C GLU A 168 8.01 -0.14 13.88
N THR A 169 7.92 -1.31 14.51
CA THR A 169 9.04 -2.10 14.99
C THR A 169 8.71 -3.58 14.90
N GLU A 170 9.73 -4.42 14.92
CA GLU A 170 9.63 -5.86 15.03
C GLU A 170 9.94 -6.29 16.46
N VAL A 171 9.09 -7.14 17.04
CA VAL A 171 9.16 -7.58 18.44
C VAL A 171 9.24 -9.09 18.49
N TYR A 172 10.36 -9.59 19.01
CA TYR A 172 10.58 -11.02 19.27
C TYR A 172 10.18 -11.33 20.71
N LEU A 173 9.15 -12.17 20.89
CA LEU A 173 8.59 -12.39 22.22
C LEU A 173 9.44 -13.30 23.10
N GLY A 174 10.25 -14.19 22.51
CA GLY A 174 11.06 -15.15 23.23
C GLY A 174 10.27 -16.29 23.90
N ASP A 175 8.95 -16.14 24.04
CA ASP A 175 8.01 -17.09 24.60
C ASP A 175 7.11 -17.65 23.48
N PRO A 176 7.23 -18.95 23.16
CA PRO A 176 6.45 -19.58 22.09
C PRO A 176 4.94 -19.65 22.39
N GLU A 177 4.54 -19.82 23.66
CA GLU A 177 3.11 -19.88 24.04
C GLU A 177 2.46 -18.52 23.81
N ARG A 178 3.09 -17.48 24.31
CA ARG A 178 2.63 -16.09 24.11
C ARG A 178 2.61 -15.71 22.65
N PHE A 179 3.61 -16.12 21.87
CA PHE A 179 3.61 -15.89 20.42
C PHE A 179 2.45 -16.64 19.74
N GLY A 180 2.11 -17.84 20.22
CA GLY A 180 0.99 -18.65 19.77
C GLY A 180 -0.36 -17.92 19.81
N GLU A 181 -0.57 -17.01 20.77
CA GLU A 181 -1.80 -16.21 20.88
C GLU A 181 -2.04 -15.27 19.69
N TYR A 182 -0.98 -14.89 18.99
CA TYR A 182 -1.04 -14.01 17.80
C TYR A 182 -1.08 -14.77 16.49
N ARG A 183 -0.67 -16.05 16.48
CA ARG A 183 -0.65 -16.83 15.24
C ARG A 183 -2.01 -16.87 14.57
N HIS A 184 -2.01 -16.92 13.24
CA HIS A 184 -3.20 -16.98 12.39
C HIS A 184 -4.19 -15.82 12.58
N SER A 185 -3.78 -14.75 13.26
CA SER A 185 -4.64 -13.60 13.52
C SER A 185 -3.98 -12.26 13.25
N ALA A 186 -4.72 -11.35 12.64
CA ALA A 186 -4.34 -9.94 12.46
C ALA A 186 -5.09 -9.08 13.45
N HIS A 187 -4.37 -8.32 14.29
CA HIS A 187 -4.99 -7.49 15.33
C HIS A 187 -4.95 -6.01 14.92
N PHE A 188 -6.07 -5.34 15.16
CA PHE A 188 -6.23 -3.89 14.96
C PHE A 188 -6.76 -3.26 16.24
N CYS A 189 -6.04 -2.27 16.81
CA CYS A 189 -6.44 -1.62 18.04
C CYS A 189 -6.82 -0.16 17.74
N PHE A 190 -8.08 0.16 17.95
CA PHE A 190 -8.68 1.48 17.73
C PHE A 190 -8.89 2.22 19.06
N GLY A 191 -9.22 3.52 18.99
CA GLY A 191 -9.56 4.36 20.14
C GLY A 191 -8.36 5.02 20.82
N ARG A 192 -7.20 4.37 20.86
CA ARG A 192 -5.97 4.94 21.45
C ARG A 192 -5.28 5.99 20.59
N ILE A 193 -5.39 5.83 19.28
CA ILE A 193 -4.67 6.66 18.31
C ILE A 193 -5.66 7.59 17.61
N PRO A 194 -5.58 8.89 17.83
CA PRO A 194 -6.43 9.86 17.12
C PRO A 194 -6.28 9.71 15.60
N GLN A 195 -7.40 9.51 14.92
CA GLN A 195 -7.49 9.32 13.46
C GLN A 195 -6.52 8.23 12.94
N GLY A 196 -6.47 7.10 13.67
CA GLY A 196 -5.57 6.02 13.34
C GLY A 196 -5.80 4.76 14.18
N TYR A 197 -4.84 3.85 14.13
CA TYR A 197 -4.90 2.58 14.85
C TYR A 197 -3.50 2.02 15.10
N VAL A 198 -3.42 1.01 15.97
CA VAL A 198 -2.26 0.13 16.12
C VAL A 198 -2.52 -1.17 15.40
N TRP A 199 -1.54 -1.71 14.67
CA TRP A 199 -1.58 -3.07 14.17
C TRP A 199 -0.61 -3.97 14.93
N VAL A 200 -0.98 -5.25 15.08
CA VAL A 200 -0.09 -6.32 15.52
C VAL A 200 -0.24 -7.47 14.54
N PHE A 201 0.78 -7.71 13.76
CA PHE A 201 0.79 -8.70 12.68
C PHE A 201 1.85 -9.75 12.91
N PRO A 202 1.47 -11.03 13.07
CA PRO A 202 2.43 -12.10 13.24
C PRO A 202 3.25 -12.32 11.96
N LYS A 203 4.52 -12.60 12.17
CA LYS A 203 5.44 -13.12 11.16
C LYS A 203 5.80 -14.56 11.53
N LYS A 204 6.80 -15.13 10.89
CA LYS A 204 7.23 -16.50 11.17
C LYS A 204 7.62 -16.73 12.63
N ASP A 205 8.33 -15.78 13.24
CA ASP A 205 8.98 -15.88 14.55
C ASP A 205 8.89 -14.62 15.40
N HIS A 206 8.20 -13.58 14.92
CA HIS A 206 8.09 -12.29 15.59
C HIS A 206 6.77 -11.58 15.24
N LEU A 207 6.54 -10.43 15.85
CA LEU A 207 5.40 -9.56 15.56
C LEU A 207 5.89 -8.27 14.90
N SER A 208 5.25 -7.86 13.79
CA SER A 208 5.32 -6.49 13.32
C SER A 208 4.27 -5.68 14.08
N ILE A 209 4.72 -4.73 14.89
CA ILE A 209 3.83 -3.84 15.65
C ILE A 209 4.06 -2.41 15.18
N GLY A 210 2.97 -1.74 14.82
CA GLY A 210 3.10 -0.36 14.39
C GLY A 210 1.85 0.47 14.61
N VAL A 211 2.01 1.76 14.40
CA VAL A 211 1.00 2.80 14.63
C VAL A 211 0.90 3.68 13.39
N LEU A 212 -0.33 3.91 12.97
CA LEU A 212 -0.68 4.81 11.86
C LEU A 212 -1.59 5.92 12.35
N SER A 213 -1.37 7.17 11.91
CA SER A 213 -2.29 8.28 12.17
C SER A 213 -2.24 9.36 11.11
N ARG A 214 -3.40 9.97 10.84
CA ARG A 214 -3.54 11.14 9.97
C ARG A 214 -3.23 12.46 10.68
N SER A 215 -3.41 12.51 12.00
CA SER A 215 -3.36 13.76 12.78
C SER A 215 -2.14 13.89 13.69
N MET A 216 -1.40 12.80 13.89
CA MET A 216 -0.27 12.80 14.82
C MET A 216 1.06 13.04 14.11
N THR A 217 1.94 13.84 14.74
CA THR A 217 3.34 13.97 14.32
C THR A 217 4.12 12.70 14.65
N MET A 218 5.23 12.45 13.95
CA MET A 218 6.12 11.29 14.20
C MET A 218 6.58 11.20 15.67
N LYS A 219 6.89 12.34 16.30
CA LYS A 219 7.28 12.38 17.73
C LYS A 219 6.17 11.87 18.65
N LYS A 220 4.91 12.25 18.37
CA LYS A 220 3.75 11.77 19.14
C LYS A 220 3.48 10.30 18.86
N LEU A 221 3.56 9.85 17.60
CA LEU A 221 3.39 8.44 17.23
C LEU A 221 4.43 7.54 17.92
N LYS A 222 5.69 7.96 17.97
CA LYS A 222 6.75 7.23 18.69
C LYS A 222 6.37 7.01 20.17
N ARG A 223 5.86 8.04 20.85
CA ARG A 223 5.41 7.92 22.26
C ARG A 223 4.24 6.95 22.39
N GLN A 224 3.28 7.00 21.47
CA GLN A 224 2.12 6.10 21.49
C GLN A 224 2.53 4.65 21.25
N LEU A 225 3.46 4.40 20.32
CA LEU A 225 3.97 3.06 20.10
C LEU A 225 4.63 2.49 21.37
N PHE A 226 5.52 3.25 22.01
CA PHE A 226 6.14 2.80 23.26
C PHE A 226 5.09 2.58 24.37
N SER A 227 4.16 3.51 24.54
CA SER A 227 3.08 3.33 25.52
C SER A 227 2.22 2.08 25.26
N TYR A 228 2.04 1.72 23.97
CA TYR A 228 1.35 0.50 23.60
C TYR A 228 2.18 -0.74 23.92
N LEU A 229 3.48 -0.72 23.60
CA LEU A 229 4.41 -1.82 23.90
C LEU A 229 4.51 -2.08 25.40
N ASP A 230 4.66 -1.03 26.20
CA ASP A 230 4.73 -1.11 27.67
C ASP A 230 3.45 -1.69 28.25
N ALA A 231 2.28 -1.16 27.84
CA ALA A 231 0.98 -1.61 28.33
C ALA A 231 0.64 -3.06 27.91
N GLY A 232 1.15 -3.50 26.76
CA GLY A 232 1.00 -4.87 26.26
C GLY A 232 2.02 -5.84 26.87
N GLY A 233 2.88 -5.38 27.78
CA GLY A 233 3.95 -6.20 28.38
C GLY A 233 5.02 -6.62 27.37
N PHE A 234 5.16 -5.90 26.24
CA PHE A 234 6.27 -6.04 25.31
C PHE A 234 7.50 -5.32 25.90
N SER A 235 8.08 -5.89 26.95
CA SER A 235 9.13 -5.29 27.77
C SER A 235 10.43 -5.06 26.99
N PRO A 236 11.29 -4.11 27.42
CA PRO A 236 12.64 -3.89 26.86
C PRO A 236 13.59 -5.10 26.89
N SER A 237 13.26 -6.13 27.66
CA SER A 237 14.00 -7.42 27.63
C SER A 237 13.74 -8.25 26.36
N MET A 238 12.69 -7.88 25.58
CA MET A 238 12.45 -8.45 24.27
C MET A 238 13.28 -7.69 23.25
N GLU A 239 13.86 -8.40 22.29
CA GLU A 239 14.60 -7.78 21.21
C GLU A 239 13.65 -6.92 20.36
N VAL A 240 13.63 -5.61 20.62
CA VAL A 240 12.90 -4.62 19.83
C VAL A 240 13.87 -4.05 18.80
N ARG A 241 13.63 -4.34 17.54
CA ARG A 241 14.46 -3.80 16.46
C ARG A 241 14.24 -2.30 16.27
N ALA A 242 15.17 -1.67 15.56
CA ALA A 242 15.13 -0.22 15.35
C ALA A 242 13.79 0.24 14.79
N LEU A 243 13.25 1.32 15.36
CA LEU A 243 12.04 1.99 14.89
C LEU A 243 12.18 2.45 13.45
N ARG A 244 11.16 2.22 12.63
CA ARG A 244 11.10 2.61 11.23
C ARG A 244 9.91 3.54 10.99
N PHE A 245 10.16 4.60 10.26
CA PHE A 245 9.17 5.62 9.94
C PHE A 245 8.80 5.56 8.46
N HIS A 246 7.53 5.80 8.16
CA HIS A 246 7.05 5.90 6.79
C HIS A 246 5.91 6.91 6.66
N LEU A 247 5.85 7.55 5.49
CA LEU A 247 4.71 8.34 5.07
C LEU A 247 3.82 7.48 4.16
N VAL A 248 2.55 7.40 4.50
CA VAL A 248 1.56 6.65 3.73
C VAL A 248 0.59 7.66 3.12
N PRO A 249 0.49 7.75 1.79
CA PRO A 249 -0.51 8.62 1.18
C PRO A 249 -1.89 8.01 1.39
N TYR A 250 -2.93 8.83 1.44
CA TYR A 250 -4.29 8.32 1.38
C TYR A 250 -5.11 9.13 0.36
N GLY A 251 -5.89 8.40 -0.41
CA GLY A 251 -6.57 8.95 -1.56
C GLY A 251 -7.33 10.23 -1.25
N SER A 252 -7.00 11.32 -1.93
CA SER A 252 -7.68 12.61 -1.77
C SER A 252 -9.10 12.60 -2.36
N GLY A 253 -9.44 11.59 -3.19
CA GLY A 253 -10.65 11.55 -4.00
C GLY A 253 -10.67 12.63 -5.08
N LYS A 254 -9.70 13.53 -5.11
CA LYS A 254 -9.54 14.50 -6.20
C LYS A 254 -8.89 13.83 -7.39
N LYS A 255 -9.40 14.08 -8.57
CA LYS A 255 -8.74 13.71 -9.83
C LYS A 255 -7.47 14.55 -9.95
N ARG A 256 -6.36 13.89 -10.20
CA ARG A 256 -5.08 14.54 -10.48
C ARG A 256 -4.41 13.81 -11.64
N PRO A 257 -3.63 14.48 -12.49
CA PRO A 257 -2.90 13.81 -13.54
C PRO A 257 -1.86 12.86 -12.94
N LEU A 258 -1.81 11.64 -13.48
CA LEU A 258 -0.89 10.57 -13.10
C LEU A 258 0.06 10.22 -14.25
N ALA A 259 -0.14 10.84 -15.40
CA ALA A 259 0.65 10.67 -16.59
C ALA A 259 0.82 12.02 -17.31
N GLY A 260 1.92 12.15 -18.01
CA GLY A 260 2.23 13.21 -18.97
C GLY A 260 2.83 12.59 -20.24
N GLU A 261 3.29 13.39 -21.17
CA GLU A 261 3.80 12.93 -22.47
C GLU A 261 4.99 11.97 -22.36
N LYS A 262 5.88 12.16 -21.39
CA LYS A 262 7.15 11.41 -21.22
C LYS A 262 7.03 10.20 -20.32
N GLY A 263 5.94 10.06 -19.55
CA GLY A 263 5.82 8.97 -18.58
C GLY A 263 4.64 9.12 -17.63
N LEU A 264 4.61 8.22 -16.66
CA LEU A 264 3.54 8.12 -15.66
C LEU A 264 4.07 7.72 -14.28
N VAL A 265 3.19 7.72 -13.27
CA VAL A 265 3.54 7.28 -11.91
C VAL A 265 2.66 6.13 -11.46
N VAL A 266 3.23 5.18 -10.69
CA VAL A 266 2.55 4.00 -10.14
C VAL A 266 2.78 3.87 -8.63
N GLY A 267 2.01 3.03 -7.95
CA GLY A 267 2.13 2.78 -6.51
C GLY A 267 1.82 4.02 -5.66
N ASP A 268 2.53 4.18 -4.54
CA ASP A 268 2.29 5.31 -3.60
C ASP A 268 2.47 6.69 -4.25
N ALA A 269 3.22 6.79 -5.35
CA ALA A 269 3.34 8.02 -6.13
C ALA A 269 2.01 8.48 -6.74
N THR A 270 1.05 7.57 -6.94
CA THR A 270 -0.32 7.90 -7.35
C THR A 270 -1.16 8.49 -6.23
N GLY A 271 -0.80 8.25 -4.96
CA GLY A 271 -1.60 8.58 -3.79
C GLY A 271 -2.77 7.61 -3.54
N TYR A 272 -2.86 6.51 -4.27
CA TYR A 272 -3.94 5.53 -4.14
C TYR A 272 -3.58 4.48 -3.10
N VAL A 273 -4.02 4.73 -1.88
CA VAL A 273 -3.92 3.86 -0.71
C VAL A 273 -5.27 3.89 0.00
N ASP A 274 -5.67 2.77 0.54
CA ASP A 274 -6.92 2.64 1.29
C ASP A 274 -6.93 3.58 2.50
N PRO A 275 -7.89 4.51 2.57
CA PRO A 275 -7.92 5.48 3.65
C PRO A 275 -8.40 4.90 4.99
N ILE A 276 -8.92 3.67 5.03
CA ILE A 276 -9.35 3.00 6.26
C ILE A 276 -8.19 2.21 6.86
N THR A 277 -7.55 1.38 6.03
CA THR A 277 -6.55 0.40 6.49
C THR A 277 -5.11 0.83 6.25
N GLY A 278 -4.85 1.84 5.40
CA GLY A 278 -3.51 2.16 4.93
C GLY A 278 -2.94 1.12 3.96
N GLU A 279 -3.76 0.18 3.47
CA GLU A 279 -3.34 -0.83 2.50
C GLU A 279 -3.08 -0.17 1.15
N GLY A 280 -1.87 -0.32 0.63
CA GLY A 280 -1.43 0.26 -0.64
C GLY A 280 -0.93 -0.77 -1.65
N ILE A 281 -0.57 -1.99 -1.22
CA ILE A 281 0.09 -2.98 -2.08
C ILE A 281 -0.85 -3.45 -3.20
N SER A 282 -2.12 -3.73 -2.91
CA SER A 282 -3.08 -4.14 -3.95
C SER A 282 -3.31 -3.04 -4.98
N TYR A 283 -3.40 -1.78 -4.55
CA TYR A 283 -3.56 -0.65 -5.46
C TYR A 283 -2.28 -0.40 -6.28
N ALA A 284 -1.11 -0.62 -5.69
CA ALA A 284 0.17 -0.54 -6.38
C ALA A 284 0.27 -1.58 -7.51
N ILE A 285 -0.11 -2.84 -7.25
CA ILE A 285 -0.13 -3.92 -8.23
C ILE A 285 -1.19 -3.64 -9.31
N ARG A 286 -2.41 -3.28 -8.93
CA ARG A 286 -3.47 -2.95 -9.90
C ARG A 286 -3.11 -1.76 -10.78
N GLY A 287 -2.48 -0.73 -10.20
CA GLY A 287 -1.94 0.40 -10.97
C GLY A 287 -0.88 -0.05 -11.98
N ALA A 288 -0.01 -1.00 -11.61
CA ALA A 288 1.00 -1.57 -12.49
C ALA A 288 0.37 -2.37 -13.66
N LEU A 289 -0.69 -3.15 -13.40
CA LEU A 289 -1.43 -3.87 -14.46
C LEU A 289 -2.03 -2.91 -15.49
N VAL A 290 -2.66 -1.83 -15.05
CA VAL A 290 -3.21 -0.81 -15.96
C VAL A 290 -2.10 -0.07 -16.70
N ALA A 291 -1.01 0.32 -16.00
CA ALA A 291 0.15 0.98 -16.60
C ALA A 291 0.80 0.11 -17.68
N SER A 292 0.95 -1.20 -17.43
CA SER A 292 1.50 -2.13 -18.41
C SER A 292 0.72 -2.13 -19.71
N ARG A 293 -0.62 -2.22 -19.64
CA ARG A 293 -1.49 -2.18 -20.83
C ARG A 293 -1.36 -0.86 -21.58
N ILE A 294 -1.44 0.27 -20.87
CA ILE A 294 -1.36 1.61 -21.48
C ILE A 294 0.01 1.85 -22.13
N LEU A 295 1.11 1.45 -21.49
CA LEU A 295 2.45 1.58 -22.05
C LEU A 295 2.64 0.69 -23.28
N GLN A 296 2.13 -0.55 -23.29
CA GLN A 296 2.17 -1.42 -24.46
C GLN A 296 1.41 -0.81 -25.65
N GLU A 297 0.25 -0.22 -25.41
CA GLU A 297 -0.51 0.51 -26.45
C GLU A 297 0.27 1.74 -26.95
N ALA A 298 0.84 2.54 -26.03
CA ALA A 298 1.63 3.72 -26.37
C ALA A 298 2.91 3.39 -27.15
N MET A 299 3.55 2.24 -26.89
CA MET A 299 4.71 1.77 -27.66
C MET A 299 4.36 1.41 -29.12
N LYS A 300 3.13 0.95 -29.37
CA LYS A 300 2.65 0.60 -30.72
C LYS A 300 2.19 1.83 -31.52
N ASP A 301 1.37 2.69 -30.89
CA ASP A 301 0.63 3.76 -31.57
C ASP A 301 1.23 5.16 -31.38
N GLY A 302 2.37 5.26 -30.67
CA GLY A 302 2.97 6.52 -30.29
C GLY A 302 2.37 7.13 -29.01
N TYR A 303 2.83 8.33 -28.64
CA TYR A 303 2.68 8.93 -27.30
C TYR A 303 1.25 9.36 -26.89
N ARG A 304 0.27 9.24 -27.77
CA ARG A 304 -1.05 9.86 -27.62
C ARG A 304 -1.96 9.28 -26.52
N LYS A 305 -1.57 8.17 -25.83
CA LYS A 305 -2.48 7.43 -24.94
C LYS A 305 -2.07 7.35 -23.48
N LEU A 306 -0.93 7.92 -23.06
CA LEU A 306 -0.52 7.85 -21.64
C LEU A 306 -1.52 8.51 -20.70
N GLU A 307 -2.22 9.57 -21.13
CA GLU A 307 -3.26 10.24 -20.33
C GLU A 307 -4.45 9.34 -20.02
N ASP A 308 -4.71 8.31 -20.83
CA ASP A 308 -5.73 7.30 -20.56
C ASP A 308 -5.47 6.55 -19.24
N TYR A 309 -4.23 6.44 -18.80
CA TYR A 309 -3.89 5.89 -17.50
C TYR A 309 -4.58 6.65 -16.35
N THR A 310 -4.51 7.98 -16.38
CA THR A 310 -5.20 8.84 -15.41
C THR A 310 -6.72 8.63 -15.42
N ARG A 311 -7.30 8.53 -16.61
CA ARG A 311 -8.74 8.33 -16.78
C ARG A 311 -9.18 6.96 -16.25
N VAL A 312 -8.48 5.88 -16.65
CA VAL A 312 -8.82 4.51 -16.24
C VAL A 312 -8.70 4.33 -14.74
N LEU A 313 -7.59 4.76 -14.12
CA LEU A 313 -7.45 4.68 -12.66
C LEU A 313 -8.41 5.59 -11.91
N GLY A 314 -8.79 6.72 -12.51
CA GLY A 314 -9.82 7.62 -11.97
C GLY A 314 -11.18 6.94 -11.84
N GLU A 315 -11.57 6.16 -12.83
CA GLU A 315 -12.84 5.43 -12.84
C GLU A 315 -12.81 4.19 -11.93
N ASP A 316 -11.72 3.43 -11.95
CA ASP A 316 -11.61 2.16 -11.24
C ASP A 316 -11.26 2.36 -9.76
N ILE A 317 -10.21 3.12 -9.47
CA ILE A 317 -9.63 3.21 -8.11
C ILE A 317 -10.05 4.50 -7.41
N ALA A 318 -9.89 5.67 -8.04
CA ALA A 318 -10.11 6.93 -7.33
C ALA A 318 -11.54 7.13 -6.86
N LYS A 319 -12.53 6.77 -7.70
CA LYS A 319 -13.94 6.82 -7.32
C LYS A 319 -14.30 5.86 -6.20
N ASP A 320 -13.68 4.69 -6.17
CA ASP A 320 -13.89 3.71 -5.11
C ASP A 320 -13.27 4.20 -3.79
N LEU A 321 -12.04 4.70 -3.81
CA LEU A 321 -11.38 5.30 -2.67
C LEU A 321 -12.09 6.58 -2.15
N ALA A 322 -12.82 7.30 -2.99
CA ALA A 322 -13.65 8.41 -2.54
C ALA A 322 -14.78 7.92 -1.61
N CYS A 323 -15.41 6.77 -1.90
CA CYS A 323 -16.37 6.14 -0.99
C CYS A 323 -15.68 5.64 0.29
N ALA A 324 -14.50 5.02 0.17
CA ALA A 324 -13.71 4.59 1.32
C ALA A 324 -13.38 5.75 2.27
N ARG A 325 -13.10 6.95 1.74
CA ARG A 325 -12.85 8.14 2.56
C ARG A 325 -14.05 8.56 3.40
N THR A 326 -15.25 8.45 2.88
CA THR A 326 -16.47 8.71 3.65
C THR A 326 -16.55 7.79 4.86
N PHE A 327 -16.32 6.49 4.68
CA PHE A 327 -16.28 5.53 5.78
C PHE A 327 -15.14 5.82 6.76
N ALA A 328 -13.97 6.17 6.25
CA ALA A 328 -12.83 6.55 7.08
C ALA A 328 -13.08 7.85 7.85
N GLY A 329 -13.83 8.81 7.28
CA GLY A 329 -14.29 10.02 7.97
C GLY A 329 -15.19 9.71 9.15
N ILE A 330 -16.11 8.76 9.00
CA ILE A 330 -16.97 8.29 10.10
C ILE A 330 -16.14 7.55 11.14
N LEU A 331 -15.31 6.60 10.71
CA LEU A 331 -14.50 5.76 11.60
C LEU A 331 -13.53 6.58 12.46
N TYR A 332 -12.89 7.58 11.88
CA TYR A 332 -11.82 8.36 12.52
C TYR A 332 -12.25 9.75 12.99
N GLY A 333 -13.38 10.29 12.50
CA GLY A 333 -13.84 11.64 12.82
C GLY A 333 -14.59 11.77 14.14
N PHE A 334 -15.25 10.72 14.57
CA PHE A 334 -16.14 10.72 15.74
C PHE A 334 -15.80 9.59 16.71
N SER A 335 -14.70 9.73 17.47
CA SER A 335 -14.14 8.64 18.29
C SER A 335 -15.17 7.94 19.21
N ASN A 336 -15.99 8.70 19.96
CA ASN A 336 -17.01 8.14 20.86
C ASN A 336 -18.15 7.45 20.11
N LEU A 337 -18.61 8.03 18.99
CA LEU A 337 -19.67 7.45 18.17
C LEU A 337 -19.16 6.23 17.41
N SER A 338 -17.96 6.31 16.86
CA SER A 338 -17.32 5.18 16.17
C SER A 338 -17.11 3.99 17.09
N SER A 339 -16.65 4.22 18.32
CA SER A 339 -16.50 3.18 19.34
C SER A 339 -17.84 2.49 19.66
N ARG A 340 -18.92 3.26 19.79
CA ARG A 340 -20.28 2.69 20.00
C ARG A 340 -20.76 1.89 18.78
N ILE A 341 -20.55 2.38 17.57
CA ILE A 341 -20.91 1.68 16.33
C ILE A 341 -20.11 0.38 16.18
N ILE A 342 -18.81 0.43 16.45
CA ILE A 342 -17.96 -0.76 16.37
C ILE A 342 -18.35 -1.78 17.45
N LYS A 343 -18.63 -1.36 18.69
CA LYS A 343 -19.10 -2.28 19.74
C LYS A 343 -20.46 -2.91 19.39
N ALA A 344 -21.38 -2.16 18.79
CA ALA A 344 -22.72 -2.66 18.47
C ALA A 344 -22.79 -3.46 17.14
N HIS A 345 -22.03 -3.08 16.15
CA HIS A 345 -22.16 -3.59 14.77
C HIS A 345 -20.84 -4.01 14.13
N GLY A 346 -19.74 -4.00 14.87
CA GLY A 346 -18.39 -4.20 14.37
C GLY A 346 -18.21 -5.49 13.56
N SER A 347 -18.69 -6.62 14.08
CA SER A 347 -18.60 -7.91 13.36
C SER A 347 -19.30 -7.89 12.00
N ARG A 348 -20.47 -7.24 11.90
CA ARG A 348 -21.19 -7.13 10.62
C ARG A 348 -20.49 -6.20 9.63
N LEU A 349 -20.03 -5.05 10.12
CA LEU A 349 -19.29 -4.07 9.30
C LEU A 349 -17.95 -4.64 8.83
N ALA A 350 -17.25 -5.35 9.71
CA ALA A 350 -15.99 -5.98 9.38
C ALA A 350 -16.16 -7.12 8.38
N LYS A 351 -17.21 -7.95 8.47
CA LYS A 351 -17.53 -8.96 7.43
C LYS A 351 -17.75 -8.29 6.06
N LEU A 352 -18.49 -7.20 6.00
CA LEU A 352 -18.68 -6.45 4.77
C LEU A 352 -17.37 -5.83 4.25
N HIS A 353 -16.53 -5.31 5.15
CA HIS A 353 -15.22 -4.80 4.79
C HIS A 353 -14.25 -5.92 4.30
N MET A 354 -14.36 -7.13 4.87
CA MET A 354 -13.61 -8.29 4.38
C MET A 354 -13.96 -8.64 2.92
N GLU A 355 -15.23 -8.48 2.51
CA GLU A 355 -15.63 -8.62 1.09
C GLU A 355 -14.90 -7.59 0.20
N VAL A 356 -14.69 -6.36 0.72
CA VAL A 356 -13.96 -5.32 -0.02
C VAL A 356 -12.47 -5.64 -0.12
N VAL A 357 -11.81 -5.98 0.99
CA VAL A 357 -10.36 -6.27 0.97
C VAL A 357 -10.03 -7.59 0.26
N SER A 358 -10.99 -8.51 0.16
CA SER A 358 -10.86 -9.72 -0.65
C SER A 358 -11.11 -9.47 -2.16
N GLY A 359 -11.57 -8.29 -2.55
CA GLY A 359 -11.87 -7.95 -3.95
C GLY A 359 -13.24 -8.46 -4.46
N ARG A 360 -14.06 -9.10 -3.60
CA ARG A 360 -15.41 -9.56 -3.96
C ARG A 360 -16.44 -8.44 -4.00
N MET A 361 -16.12 -7.26 -3.42
CA MET A 361 -16.96 -6.08 -3.40
C MET A 361 -16.10 -4.82 -3.53
N THR A 362 -16.66 -3.76 -4.08
CA THR A 362 -16.06 -2.42 -4.07
C THR A 362 -16.61 -1.57 -2.92
N TYR A 363 -15.90 -0.51 -2.53
CA TYR A 363 -16.45 0.46 -1.57
C TYR A 363 -17.71 1.17 -2.09
N ARG A 364 -17.83 1.34 -3.41
CA ARG A 364 -19.06 1.89 -4.04
C ARG A 364 -20.25 0.97 -3.84
N GLU A 365 -20.07 -0.34 -3.99
CA GLU A 365 -21.13 -1.33 -3.75
C GLU A 365 -21.45 -1.43 -2.27
N LEU A 366 -20.47 -1.41 -1.39
CA LEU A 366 -20.65 -1.34 0.06
C LEU A 366 -21.45 -0.08 0.43
N TYR A 367 -21.10 1.08 -0.11
CA TYR A 367 -21.80 2.34 0.12
C TYR A 367 -23.29 2.25 -0.28
N ARG A 368 -23.57 1.71 -1.48
CA ARG A 368 -24.95 1.48 -1.95
C ARG A 368 -25.73 0.53 -1.04
N LYS A 369 -25.13 -0.61 -0.65
CA LYS A 369 -25.76 -1.56 0.28
C LYS A 369 -26.13 -0.88 1.62
N LEU A 370 -25.23 -0.09 2.18
CA LEU A 370 -25.45 0.56 3.46
C LEU A 370 -26.51 1.68 3.38
N LEU A 371 -26.60 2.40 2.28
CA LEU A 371 -27.66 3.39 2.03
C LEU A 371 -29.06 2.78 2.01
N HIS A 372 -29.20 1.55 1.53
CA HIS A 372 -30.52 0.87 1.48
C HIS A 372 -30.97 0.29 2.83
N PHE A 373 -30.05 0.05 3.76
CA PHE A 373 -30.35 -0.74 4.96
C PHE A 373 -30.53 0.04 6.27
N ASN A 374 -30.13 1.34 6.35
CA ASN A 374 -30.20 2.02 7.65
C ASN A 374 -30.29 3.55 7.58
N ARG A 375 -31.43 4.14 8.02
CA ARG A 375 -31.64 5.61 8.10
C ARG A 375 -30.60 6.31 8.98
N VAL A 376 -30.11 5.70 10.06
CA VAL A 376 -29.07 6.27 10.94
C VAL A 376 -27.74 6.38 10.21
N LEU A 377 -27.38 5.37 9.43
CA LEU A 377 -26.15 5.39 8.61
C LEU A 377 -26.25 6.41 7.47
N GLN A 378 -27.46 6.60 6.91
CA GLN A 378 -27.73 7.65 5.92
C GLN A 378 -27.50 9.05 6.49
N MET A 379 -27.95 9.30 7.73
CA MET A 379 -27.67 10.55 8.45
C MET A 379 -26.18 10.76 8.66
N LEU A 380 -25.46 9.75 9.15
CA LEU A 380 -24.00 9.82 9.40
C LEU A 380 -23.21 10.06 8.10
N LEU A 381 -23.63 9.44 6.99
CA LEU A 381 -23.02 9.64 5.68
C LEU A 381 -23.31 11.03 5.10
N ALA A 382 -24.43 11.66 5.46
CA ALA A 382 -24.75 13.03 5.07
C ALA A 382 -23.90 14.08 5.81
N PHE A 383 -23.51 13.82 7.05
CA PHE A 383 -22.64 14.70 7.86
C PHE A 383 -21.14 14.59 7.54
N SER A 384 -20.71 13.59 6.73
CA SER A 384 -19.32 13.36 6.38
C SER A 384 -18.91 13.92 5.01
N LYS A 385 -19.83 14.59 4.32
CA LYS A 385 -19.61 15.39 3.10
C LYS A 385 -19.23 16.81 3.47
#